data_544a88d90fec9f150887e49258df2f38
#
_entry.id   544a88d90fec9f150887e49258df2f38
#
_cell.length_a   1.000
_cell.length_b   1.000
_cell.length_c   1.000
_cell.angle_alpha   90.00
_cell.angle_beta   90.00
_cell.angle_gamma   90.00
#
_symmetry.space_group_name_H-M   'P 1'
#
loop_
_entity.id
_entity.type
_entity.pdbx_description
1 polymer ?
#
loop_
_entity_poly.entity_id
_entity_poly.type
_entity_poly.pdbx_seq_one_letter_code
_entity_poly.pdbx_strand_id
1 'polypeptide(L)'
;MNELRGACIIGQSGGPSSVINASAYGVIDTALKSGAITQVLGAEHGIKGVLADRLFDMGLEDPEELRLLKYTPSSALGSCRYKIADPELDDTDYKRILEVFKKHNVRYFFYNGGNDSMDTCNKINQYMQSVGYDCRVMGVPKTIDNVLFGTDHCPGYASAAKYIATSIMEVYQDAHVYDTGMIVVVEIMGRHAGWLAAASALAGEYGAGPDLIYLPETDFSMPQFIEDVKRVYNEKGNCIVAVSEGIHYEDGGFVSEAKVAANDGFGHAQLGGLATILAEVLKEETGAKVRGIELNLLQRCAAHLASETDIEESYMAGKVAVENAVNGINGRMIGFERGVQDGKYACRTKLIPLMEVANVEKKIPREWINEAGNGVNHQFIEYALPLIQGEPDLPKQDSLPRFAKLKKILAK
;
A
#
# COMPACT_ATOMS: atom_id res chain seq x y z
N MET A 1 -35.08 -5.95 11.90
CA MET A 1 -34.32 -6.85 10.99
C MET A 1 -33.62 -7.89 11.84
N ASN A 2 -33.73 -9.18 11.52
CA ASN A 2 -33.00 -10.20 12.27
C ASN A 2 -31.48 -9.94 12.06
N GLU A 3 -30.77 -9.83 13.16
CA GLU A 3 -29.32 -9.67 13.17
C GLU A 3 -28.67 -10.88 12.47
N LEU A 4 -27.85 -10.63 11.41
CA LEU A 4 -27.16 -11.72 10.70
C LEU A 4 -26.09 -12.27 11.65
N ARG A 5 -26.14 -13.57 11.98
CA ARG A 5 -25.23 -14.19 12.94
C ARG A 5 -24.44 -15.34 12.31
N GLY A 6 -23.12 -15.28 12.43
CA GLY A 6 -22.24 -16.32 11.87
C GLY A 6 -20.76 -15.97 11.97
N ALA A 7 -19.91 -16.80 11.40
CA ALA A 7 -18.47 -16.56 11.38
C ALA A 7 -18.10 -15.40 10.44
N CYS A 8 -16.92 -14.81 10.66
CA CYS A 8 -16.28 -13.95 9.69
C CYS A 8 -14.97 -14.54 9.18
N ILE A 9 -14.60 -14.16 7.97
CA ILE A 9 -13.25 -14.39 7.40
C ILE A 9 -12.58 -13.04 7.15
N ILE A 10 -11.32 -12.92 7.54
CA ILE A 10 -10.40 -11.86 7.11
C ILE A 10 -9.27 -12.47 6.26
N GLY A 11 -9.07 -11.95 5.05
CA GLY A 11 -7.96 -12.31 4.17
C GLY A 11 -7.10 -11.10 3.82
N GLN A 12 -5.81 -11.32 3.61
CA GLN A 12 -4.84 -10.31 3.17
C GLN A 12 -4.39 -10.62 1.74
N SER A 13 -4.24 -9.59 0.89
CA SER A 13 -3.99 -9.76 -0.53
C SER A 13 -3.05 -8.71 -1.11
N GLY A 14 -2.29 -9.10 -2.13
CA GLY A 14 -1.36 -8.24 -2.85
C GLY A 14 -0.06 -7.98 -2.12
N GLY A 15 0.66 -6.93 -2.51
CA GLY A 15 1.89 -6.50 -1.86
C GLY A 15 1.65 -6.12 -0.40
N PRO A 16 2.51 -6.53 0.54
CA PRO A 16 2.37 -6.15 1.95
C PRO A 16 2.75 -4.69 2.20
N SER A 17 2.44 -4.19 3.40
CA SER A 17 2.87 -2.86 3.87
C SER A 17 3.26 -2.91 5.34
N SER A 18 3.76 -1.80 5.87
CA SER A 18 4.07 -1.67 7.31
C SER A 18 2.82 -1.76 8.18
N VAL A 19 1.63 -1.47 7.66
CA VAL A 19 0.38 -1.31 8.44
C VAL A 19 -0.76 -2.24 8.00
N ILE A 20 -0.54 -3.14 7.03
CA ILE A 20 -1.59 -4.07 6.59
C ILE A 20 -2.11 -4.94 7.74
N ASN A 21 -1.23 -5.29 8.69
CA ASN A 21 -1.62 -6.04 9.87
C ASN A 21 -2.37 -5.18 10.89
N ALA A 22 -2.16 -3.87 10.94
CA ALA A 22 -2.97 -2.97 11.75
C ALA A 22 -4.43 -2.97 11.28
N SER A 23 -4.66 -2.93 9.96
CA SER A 23 -6.00 -3.08 9.39
C SER A 23 -6.62 -4.44 9.71
N ALA A 24 -5.86 -5.53 9.55
CA ALA A 24 -6.32 -6.87 9.89
C ALA A 24 -6.65 -7.00 11.39
N TYR A 25 -5.82 -6.41 12.26
CA TYR A 25 -6.09 -6.36 13.69
C TYR A 25 -7.35 -5.57 14.01
N GLY A 26 -7.60 -4.46 13.34
CA GLY A 26 -8.86 -3.72 13.47
C GLY A 26 -10.09 -4.57 13.19
N VAL A 27 -10.03 -5.44 12.16
CA VAL A 27 -11.07 -6.43 11.87
C VAL A 27 -11.15 -7.48 12.96
N ILE A 28 -10.05 -8.13 13.31
CA ILE A 28 -10.00 -9.25 14.27
C ILE A 28 -10.47 -8.81 15.65
N ASP A 29 -9.91 -7.72 16.18
CA ASP A 29 -10.22 -7.19 17.51
C ASP A 29 -11.70 -6.81 17.65
N THR A 30 -12.24 -6.14 16.62
CA THR A 30 -13.66 -5.73 16.63
C THR A 30 -14.58 -6.92 16.44
N ALA A 31 -14.24 -7.86 15.58
CA ALA A 31 -15.03 -9.05 15.34
C ALA A 31 -15.09 -9.98 16.56
N LEU A 32 -13.96 -10.16 17.29
CA LEU A 32 -13.93 -10.96 18.54
C LEU A 32 -14.81 -10.37 19.64
N LYS A 33 -15.08 -9.08 19.62
CA LYS A 33 -15.93 -8.39 20.61
C LYS A 33 -17.40 -8.30 20.17
N SER A 34 -17.73 -8.68 18.93
CA SER A 34 -19.07 -8.57 18.38
C SER A 34 -19.95 -9.76 18.75
N GLY A 35 -21.15 -9.51 19.30
CA GLY A 35 -22.14 -10.56 19.57
C GLY A 35 -22.74 -11.22 18.32
N ALA A 36 -22.66 -10.56 17.16
CA ALA A 36 -23.13 -11.08 15.87
C ALA A 36 -22.14 -12.09 15.24
N ILE A 37 -20.85 -11.97 15.55
CA ILE A 37 -19.79 -12.80 14.97
C ILE A 37 -19.47 -13.97 15.91
N THR A 38 -19.71 -15.19 15.43
CA THR A 38 -19.59 -16.40 16.25
C THR A 38 -18.19 -16.98 16.26
N GLN A 39 -17.39 -16.72 15.22
CA GLN A 39 -16.00 -17.18 15.06
C GLN A 39 -15.25 -16.23 14.12
N VAL A 40 -13.99 -15.96 14.42
CA VAL A 40 -13.13 -15.08 13.60
C VAL A 40 -12.05 -15.94 12.94
N LEU A 41 -12.09 -16.00 11.61
CA LEU A 41 -11.23 -16.86 10.80
C LEU A 41 -10.25 -16.03 9.98
N GLY A 42 -8.96 -16.32 10.09
CA GLY A 42 -7.90 -15.75 9.26
C GLY A 42 -7.59 -16.64 8.07
N ALA A 43 -7.77 -16.17 6.84
CA ALA A 43 -7.49 -16.96 5.65
C ALA A 43 -5.98 -17.03 5.37
N GLU A 44 -5.41 -18.25 5.36
CA GLU A 44 -4.01 -18.49 5.00
C GLU A 44 -3.77 -18.10 3.53
N HIS A 45 -2.90 -17.11 3.28
CA HIS A 45 -2.65 -16.58 1.93
C HIS A 45 -3.91 -16.08 1.21
N GLY A 46 -4.79 -15.37 1.92
CA GLY A 46 -5.94 -14.69 1.33
C GLY A 46 -6.95 -15.66 0.69
N ILE A 47 -7.40 -15.34 -0.53
CA ILE A 47 -8.44 -16.13 -1.20
C ILE A 47 -8.00 -17.58 -1.48
N LYS A 48 -6.70 -17.84 -1.67
CA LYS A 48 -6.19 -19.21 -1.82
C LYS A 48 -6.45 -20.06 -0.59
N GLY A 49 -6.34 -19.48 0.60
CA GLY A 49 -6.67 -20.18 1.84
C GLY A 49 -8.16 -20.47 1.97
N VAL A 50 -9.01 -19.57 1.49
CA VAL A 50 -10.46 -19.84 1.43
C VAL A 50 -10.74 -21.02 0.49
N LEU A 51 -10.19 -21.01 -0.72
CA LEU A 51 -10.35 -22.10 -1.69
C LEU A 51 -9.83 -23.46 -1.18
N ALA A 52 -8.73 -23.44 -0.43
CA ALA A 52 -8.11 -24.62 0.16
C ALA A 52 -8.73 -25.03 1.51
N ASP A 53 -9.70 -24.27 2.03
CA ASP A 53 -10.29 -24.42 3.36
C ASP A 53 -9.23 -24.41 4.49
N ARG A 54 -8.23 -23.53 4.34
CA ARG A 54 -7.15 -23.31 5.31
C ARG A 54 -7.37 -21.98 6.02
N LEU A 55 -8.10 -22.06 7.12
CA LEU A 55 -8.54 -20.91 7.91
C LEU A 55 -8.00 -21.04 9.34
N PHE A 56 -7.31 -20.03 9.83
CA PHE A 56 -6.82 -19.99 11.21
C PHE A 56 -7.93 -19.48 12.14
N ASP A 57 -8.13 -20.14 13.28
CA ASP A 57 -9.04 -19.62 14.31
C ASP A 57 -8.35 -18.55 15.15
N MET A 58 -8.71 -17.30 14.89
CA MET A 58 -8.13 -16.15 15.57
C MET A 58 -8.55 -16.02 17.04
N GLY A 59 -9.62 -16.70 17.44
CA GLY A 59 -10.05 -16.78 18.84
C GLY A 59 -9.14 -17.66 19.72
N LEU A 60 -8.26 -18.48 19.10
CA LEU A 60 -7.27 -19.32 19.78
C LEU A 60 -5.89 -18.65 19.89
N GLU A 61 -5.70 -17.47 19.30
CA GLU A 61 -4.46 -16.73 19.40
C GLU A 61 -4.34 -16.02 20.77
N ASP A 62 -3.09 -15.75 21.14
CA ASP A 62 -2.81 -14.95 22.33
C ASP A 62 -3.24 -13.48 22.08
N PRO A 63 -4.06 -12.88 22.96
CA PRO A 63 -4.49 -11.50 22.80
C PRO A 63 -3.34 -10.48 22.70
N GLU A 64 -2.23 -10.70 23.41
CA GLU A 64 -1.04 -9.83 23.33
C GLU A 64 -0.35 -9.97 21.96
N GLU A 65 -0.26 -11.18 21.40
CA GLU A 65 0.27 -11.38 20.06
C GLU A 65 -0.64 -10.76 18.99
N LEU A 66 -1.96 -10.84 19.17
CA LEU A 66 -2.90 -10.15 18.28
C LEU A 66 -2.70 -8.63 18.34
N ARG A 67 -2.50 -8.05 19.53
CA ARG A 67 -2.23 -6.62 19.71
C ARG A 67 -0.94 -6.18 19.01
N LEU A 68 0.09 -7.02 19.02
CA LEU A 68 1.36 -6.76 18.34
C LEU A 68 1.22 -6.69 16.80
N LEU A 69 0.15 -7.22 16.21
CA LEU A 69 -0.13 -7.08 14.78
C LEU A 69 -0.18 -5.61 14.34
N LYS A 70 -0.62 -4.71 15.22
CA LYS A 70 -0.67 -3.26 14.94
C LYS A 70 0.69 -2.69 14.53
N TYR A 71 1.78 -3.27 15.04
CA TYR A 71 3.16 -2.83 14.82
C TYR A 71 4.00 -3.82 14.00
N THR A 72 3.40 -4.91 13.54
CA THR A 72 4.08 -5.96 12.78
C THR A 72 3.96 -5.68 11.29
N PRO A 73 5.06 -5.49 10.56
CA PRO A 73 5.00 -5.27 9.12
C PRO A 73 4.66 -6.55 8.37
N SER A 74 4.35 -6.39 7.09
CA SER A 74 4.01 -7.48 6.17
C SER A 74 2.64 -8.11 6.48
N SER A 75 2.32 -9.25 5.87
CA SER A 75 1.01 -9.91 5.99
C SER A 75 1.11 -11.12 6.92
N ALA A 76 0.65 -10.98 8.15
CA ALA A 76 0.77 -12.03 9.19
C ALA A 76 0.00 -13.31 8.84
N LEU A 77 -1.12 -13.18 8.11
CA LEU A 77 -1.89 -14.33 7.62
C LEU A 77 -1.36 -14.90 6.30
N GLY A 78 -0.28 -14.31 5.76
CA GLY A 78 0.16 -14.55 4.40
C GLY A 78 -0.67 -13.77 3.38
N SER A 79 -0.14 -13.64 2.18
CA SER A 79 -0.78 -12.93 1.06
C SER A 79 -0.73 -13.76 -0.20
N CYS A 80 -1.56 -13.42 -1.18
CA CYS A 80 -1.50 -13.99 -2.52
C CYS A 80 -1.77 -12.92 -3.59
N ARG A 81 -1.31 -13.22 -4.79
CA ARG A 81 -1.71 -12.56 -6.03
C ARG A 81 -2.46 -13.59 -6.85
N TYR A 82 -3.77 -13.63 -6.67
CA TYR A 82 -4.67 -14.59 -7.35
C TYR A 82 -5.89 -13.84 -7.85
N LYS A 83 -6.13 -13.90 -9.14
CA LYS A 83 -7.26 -13.27 -9.79
C LYS A 83 -8.32 -14.33 -10.06
N ILE A 84 -9.48 -14.21 -9.42
CA ILE A 84 -10.63 -15.06 -9.72
C ILE A 84 -11.20 -14.67 -11.09
N ALA A 85 -11.65 -15.67 -11.84
CA ALA A 85 -12.24 -15.46 -13.15
C ALA A 85 -13.53 -14.61 -13.07
N ASP A 86 -14.06 -14.20 -14.22
CA ASP A 86 -15.41 -13.68 -14.29
C ASP A 86 -16.40 -14.83 -14.00
N PRO A 87 -17.35 -14.67 -13.07
CA PRO A 87 -18.28 -15.77 -12.70
C PRO A 87 -19.20 -16.19 -13.85
N GLU A 88 -19.39 -15.37 -14.88
CA GLU A 88 -20.15 -15.75 -16.08
C GLU A 88 -19.34 -16.66 -17.02
N LEU A 89 -17.99 -16.62 -16.94
CA LEU A 89 -17.09 -17.45 -17.72
C LEU A 89 -16.68 -18.73 -16.99
N ASP A 90 -16.37 -18.61 -15.69
CA ASP A 90 -15.98 -19.74 -14.84
C ASP A 90 -16.37 -19.44 -13.38
N ASP A 91 -17.32 -20.21 -12.88
CA ASP A 91 -17.82 -20.09 -11.50
C ASP A 91 -17.26 -21.13 -10.52
N THR A 92 -16.23 -21.87 -10.93
CA THR A 92 -15.64 -22.96 -10.13
C THR A 92 -15.15 -22.47 -8.77
N ASP A 93 -14.36 -21.39 -8.75
CA ASP A 93 -13.85 -20.79 -7.51
C ASP A 93 -14.99 -20.30 -6.61
N TYR A 94 -16.03 -19.73 -7.19
CA TYR A 94 -17.17 -19.19 -6.42
C TYR A 94 -18.00 -20.30 -5.78
N LYS A 95 -18.21 -21.41 -6.48
CA LYS A 95 -18.84 -22.61 -5.91
C LYS A 95 -18.05 -23.13 -4.72
N ARG A 96 -16.72 -23.19 -4.87
CA ARG A 96 -15.84 -23.62 -3.79
C ARG A 96 -15.87 -22.66 -2.60
N ILE A 97 -15.82 -21.34 -2.83
CA ILE A 97 -15.96 -20.33 -1.78
C ILE A 97 -17.29 -20.50 -1.05
N LEU A 98 -18.39 -20.69 -1.79
CA LEU A 98 -19.72 -20.91 -1.21
C LEU A 98 -19.78 -22.18 -0.33
N GLU A 99 -19.16 -23.29 -0.76
CA GLU A 99 -19.03 -24.50 0.04
C GLU A 99 -18.33 -24.23 1.38
N VAL A 100 -17.19 -23.54 1.35
CA VAL A 100 -16.42 -23.18 2.55
C VAL A 100 -17.23 -22.22 3.43
N PHE A 101 -17.90 -21.24 2.85
CA PHE A 101 -18.76 -20.32 3.59
C PHE A 101 -19.92 -21.07 4.28
N LYS A 102 -20.54 -22.02 3.60
CA LYS A 102 -21.60 -22.86 4.21
C LYS A 102 -21.05 -23.74 5.32
N LYS A 103 -19.89 -24.39 5.10
CA LYS A 103 -19.24 -25.27 6.08
C LYS A 103 -18.98 -24.55 7.42
N HIS A 104 -18.43 -23.35 7.37
CA HIS A 104 -18.07 -22.57 8.55
C HIS A 104 -19.15 -21.56 8.98
N ASN A 105 -20.35 -21.59 8.36
CA ASN A 105 -21.41 -20.59 8.56
C ASN A 105 -20.89 -19.14 8.45
N VAL A 106 -20.07 -18.84 7.42
CA VAL A 106 -19.51 -17.52 7.19
C VAL A 106 -20.60 -16.56 6.73
N ARG A 107 -20.78 -15.48 7.48
CA ARG A 107 -21.76 -14.42 7.19
C ARG A 107 -21.12 -13.06 6.95
N TYR A 108 -19.82 -12.97 7.20
CA TYR A 108 -19.03 -11.74 7.03
C TYR A 108 -17.71 -12.09 6.35
N PHE A 109 -17.39 -11.39 5.28
CA PHE A 109 -16.14 -11.55 4.56
C PHE A 109 -15.44 -10.20 4.43
N PHE A 110 -14.24 -10.09 4.99
CA PHE A 110 -13.39 -8.91 4.95
C PHE A 110 -12.15 -9.23 4.12
N TYR A 111 -11.84 -8.40 3.13
CA TYR A 111 -10.67 -8.63 2.30
C TYR A 111 -9.79 -7.39 2.24
N ASN A 112 -8.56 -7.51 2.75
CA ASN A 112 -7.63 -6.41 2.93
C ASN A 112 -6.65 -6.38 1.76
N GLY A 113 -6.78 -5.37 0.87
CA GLY A 113 -5.96 -5.28 -0.31
C GLY A 113 -6.20 -4.05 -1.20
N GLY A 114 -5.59 -4.07 -2.39
CA GLY A 114 -5.67 -3.02 -3.40
C GLY A 114 -6.79 -3.23 -4.43
N ASN A 115 -6.65 -2.63 -5.63
CA ASN A 115 -7.67 -2.64 -6.68
C ASN A 115 -8.13 -4.05 -7.07
N ASP A 116 -7.20 -4.99 -7.35
CA ASP A 116 -7.56 -6.37 -7.69
C ASP A 116 -8.28 -7.10 -6.55
N SER A 117 -7.99 -6.72 -5.30
CA SER A 117 -8.67 -7.27 -4.14
C SER A 117 -10.10 -6.72 -4.01
N MET A 118 -10.32 -5.46 -4.38
CA MET A 118 -11.65 -4.86 -4.42
C MET A 118 -12.49 -5.45 -5.55
N ASP A 119 -11.89 -5.77 -6.71
CA ASP A 119 -12.53 -6.52 -7.78
C ASP A 119 -12.95 -7.93 -7.30
N THR A 120 -12.05 -8.63 -6.61
CA THR A 120 -12.36 -9.93 -5.98
C THR A 120 -13.54 -9.83 -5.00
N CYS A 121 -13.55 -8.81 -4.11
CA CYS A 121 -14.66 -8.55 -3.20
C CYS A 121 -15.97 -8.31 -3.95
N ASN A 122 -15.93 -7.48 -5.00
CA ASN A 122 -17.11 -7.14 -5.78
C ASN A 122 -17.72 -8.38 -6.45
N LYS A 123 -16.88 -9.20 -7.08
CA LYS A 123 -17.31 -10.45 -7.73
C LYS A 123 -17.88 -11.46 -6.74
N ILE A 124 -17.23 -11.67 -5.60
CA ILE A 124 -17.74 -12.56 -4.53
C ILE A 124 -19.09 -12.03 -4.01
N ASN A 125 -19.22 -10.72 -3.77
CA ASN A 125 -20.47 -10.13 -3.31
C ASN A 125 -21.62 -10.37 -4.30
N GLN A 126 -21.37 -10.11 -5.59
CA GLN A 126 -22.36 -10.31 -6.64
C GLN A 126 -22.78 -11.79 -6.74
N TYR A 127 -21.82 -12.71 -6.71
CA TYR A 127 -22.11 -14.14 -6.77
C TYR A 127 -22.92 -14.61 -5.56
N MET A 128 -22.55 -14.22 -4.33
CA MET A 128 -23.31 -14.61 -3.13
C MET A 128 -24.75 -14.09 -3.16
N GLN A 129 -24.96 -12.87 -3.68
CA GLN A 129 -26.31 -12.33 -3.90
C GLN A 129 -27.08 -13.13 -4.94
N SER A 130 -26.46 -13.49 -6.06
CA SER A 130 -27.13 -14.23 -7.15
C SER A 130 -27.60 -15.62 -6.74
N VAL A 131 -26.87 -16.27 -5.83
CA VAL A 131 -27.22 -17.60 -5.28
C VAL A 131 -28.05 -17.53 -3.99
N GLY A 132 -28.43 -16.34 -3.53
CA GLY A 132 -29.25 -16.12 -2.33
C GLY A 132 -28.55 -16.48 -1.02
N TYR A 133 -27.22 -16.44 -0.99
CA TYR A 133 -26.45 -16.67 0.25
C TYR A 133 -26.20 -15.33 0.97
N ASP A 134 -26.83 -15.15 2.12
CA ASP A 134 -26.73 -13.93 2.90
C ASP A 134 -25.35 -13.84 3.58
N CYS A 135 -24.48 -12.98 3.02
CA CYS A 135 -23.13 -12.70 3.49
C CYS A 135 -22.82 -11.23 3.26
N ARG A 136 -22.18 -10.57 4.21
CA ARG A 136 -21.72 -9.19 4.10
C ARG A 136 -20.26 -9.19 3.66
N VAL A 137 -19.99 -8.63 2.48
CA VAL A 137 -18.64 -8.53 1.89
C VAL A 137 -18.18 -7.08 1.98
N MET A 138 -17.05 -6.85 2.65
CA MET A 138 -16.48 -5.53 2.83
C MET A 138 -15.01 -5.51 2.41
N GLY A 139 -14.64 -4.51 1.62
CA GLY A 139 -13.25 -4.20 1.30
C GLY A 139 -12.59 -3.40 2.43
N VAL A 140 -11.41 -3.84 2.83
CA VAL A 140 -10.53 -3.11 3.74
C VAL A 140 -9.35 -2.59 2.91
N PRO A 141 -9.21 -1.27 2.73
CA PRO A 141 -8.23 -0.70 1.82
C PRO A 141 -6.81 -1.00 2.28
N LYS A 142 -5.91 -1.22 1.33
CA LYS A 142 -4.46 -1.31 1.53
C LYS A 142 -3.76 -1.13 0.19
N THR A 143 -2.88 -0.15 0.08
CA THR A 143 -1.79 -0.07 -0.89
C THR A 143 -0.84 1.07 -0.53
N ILE A 144 0.47 0.86 -0.64
CA ILE A 144 1.46 1.94 -0.50
C ILE A 144 1.42 2.89 -1.70
N ASP A 145 0.96 2.41 -2.86
CA ASP A 145 0.95 3.17 -4.12
C ASP A 145 -0.09 4.30 -4.13
N ASN A 146 -0.98 4.34 -3.13
CA ASN A 146 -2.00 5.39 -2.94
C ASN A 146 -2.99 5.54 -4.11
N VAL A 147 -3.27 4.46 -4.83
CA VAL A 147 -4.01 4.48 -6.10
C VAL A 147 -5.50 4.14 -6.00
N LEU A 148 -6.02 3.75 -4.82
CA LEU A 148 -7.44 3.41 -4.70
C LEU A 148 -8.34 4.63 -4.95
N PHE A 149 -9.28 4.47 -5.86
CA PHE A 149 -10.21 5.52 -6.21
C PHE A 149 -11.21 5.82 -5.08
N GLY A 150 -11.63 7.08 -4.99
CA GLY A 150 -12.68 7.52 -4.06
C GLY A 150 -12.22 7.76 -2.61
N THR A 151 -11.01 7.36 -2.22
CA THR A 151 -10.43 7.65 -0.90
C THR A 151 -9.41 8.78 -0.96
N ASP A 152 -9.27 9.58 0.09
CA ASP A 152 -8.27 10.65 0.17
C ASP A 152 -6.85 10.05 0.08
N HIS A 153 -6.56 9.04 0.87
CA HIS A 153 -5.31 8.29 0.87
C HIS A 153 -5.56 6.82 1.22
N CYS A 154 -4.51 6.00 1.11
CA CYS A 154 -4.60 4.56 1.34
C CYS A 154 -3.73 4.14 2.53
N PRO A 155 -4.21 3.22 3.38
CA PRO A 155 -3.38 2.59 4.41
C PRO A 155 -2.09 2.00 3.82
N GLY A 156 -0.96 2.38 4.42
CA GLY A 156 0.39 1.98 3.99
C GLY A 156 1.16 3.07 3.24
N TYR A 157 0.48 3.99 2.56
CA TYR A 157 1.12 5.09 1.84
C TYR A 157 1.92 6.00 2.76
N ALA A 158 1.31 6.47 3.84
CA ALA A 158 1.94 7.46 4.71
C ALA A 158 3.20 6.93 5.42
N SER A 159 3.20 5.66 5.84
CA SER A 159 4.39 5.03 6.42
C SER A 159 5.52 4.88 5.39
N ALA A 160 5.20 4.48 4.16
CA ALA A 160 6.18 4.43 3.07
C ALA A 160 6.70 5.83 2.71
N ALA A 161 5.84 6.83 2.65
CA ALA A 161 6.20 8.23 2.40
C ALA A 161 7.15 8.78 3.46
N LYS A 162 6.90 8.49 4.75
CA LYS A 162 7.77 8.87 5.87
C LYS A 162 9.15 8.22 5.75
N TYR A 163 9.19 6.92 5.44
CA TYR A 163 10.44 6.20 5.21
C TYR A 163 11.24 6.81 4.05
N ILE A 164 10.59 7.09 2.93
CA ILE A 164 11.22 7.68 1.75
C ILE A 164 11.79 9.05 2.07
N ALA A 165 10.99 9.94 2.66
CA ALA A 165 11.43 11.29 3.01
C ALA A 165 12.62 11.26 3.97
N THR A 166 12.57 10.42 5.02
CA THR A 166 13.66 10.28 5.99
C THR A 166 14.93 9.75 5.32
N SER A 167 14.82 8.71 4.50
CA SER A 167 15.95 8.12 3.78
C SER A 167 16.59 9.13 2.82
N ILE A 168 15.79 9.95 2.13
CA ILE A 168 16.31 11.02 1.27
C ILE A 168 17.09 12.06 2.09
N MET A 169 16.59 12.46 3.26
CA MET A 169 17.31 13.39 4.14
C MET A 169 18.66 12.82 4.59
N GLU A 170 18.72 11.54 4.93
CA GLU A 170 19.96 10.87 5.33
C GLU A 170 20.96 10.74 4.17
N VAL A 171 20.47 10.36 2.99
CA VAL A 171 21.26 10.30 1.75
C VAL A 171 21.77 11.68 1.37
N TYR A 172 20.95 12.73 1.57
CA TYR A 172 21.37 14.12 1.32
C TYR A 172 22.59 14.48 2.17
N GLN A 173 22.58 14.15 3.47
CA GLN A 173 23.73 14.42 4.35
C GLN A 173 25.00 13.69 3.88
N ASP A 174 24.89 12.41 3.52
CA ASP A 174 26.04 11.63 3.04
C ASP A 174 26.57 12.14 1.69
N ALA A 175 25.68 12.57 0.78
CA ALA A 175 26.07 13.05 -0.54
C ALA A 175 26.83 14.39 -0.51
N HIS A 176 26.67 15.19 0.54
CA HIS A 176 27.25 16.52 0.66
C HIS A 176 28.55 16.60 1.47
N VAL A 177 29.14 15.45 1.85
CA VAL A 177 30.37 15.45 2.69
C VAL A 177 31.67 15.59 1.90
N TYR A 178 31.63 15.39 0.58
CA TYR A 178 32.84 15.41 -0.26
C TYR A 178 32.94 16.72 -1.04
N ASP A 179 34.15 17.27 -1.13
CA ASP A 179 34.47 18.45 -1.93
C ASP A 179 34.38 18.21 -3.46
N THR A 180 34.45 16.97 -3.86
CA THR A 180 34.34 16.55 -5.28
C THR A 180 32.90 16.45 -5.78
N GLY A 181 31.93 16.52 -4.87
CA GLY A 181 30.51 16.36 -5.20
C GLY A 181 30.10 14.92 -5.52
N MET A 182 28.77 14.72 -5.64
CA MET A 182 28.18 13.43 -5.97
C MET A 182 26.82 13.60 -6.64
N ILE A 183 26.51 12.70 -7.56
CA ILE A 183 25.14 12.51 -8.09
C ILE A 183 24.57 11.25 -7.47
N VAL A 184 23.36 11.31 -6.93
CA VAL A 184 22.64 10.15 -6.38
C VAL A 184 21.30 10.01 -7.07
N VAL A 185 21.02 8.83 -7.63
CA VAL A 185 19.71 8.47 -8.18
C VAL A 185 19.05 7.48 -7.26
N VAL A 186 17.87 7.84 -6.72
CA VAL A 186 17.09 7.00 -5.80
C VAL A 186 15.85 6.49 -6.51
N GLU A 187 15.78 5.19 -6.73
CA GLU A 187 14.63 4.50 -7.30
C GLU A 187 13.61 4.19 -6.21
N ILE A 188 12.37 4.57 -6.48
CA ILE A 188 11.24 4.47 -5.57
C ILE A 188 10.12 3.70 -6.27
N MET A 189 9.39 2.84 -5.53
CA MET A 189 8.23 2.11 -6.03
C MET A 189 7.15 3.07 -6.56
N GLY A 190 6.37 2.61 -7.52
CA GLY A 190 5.27 3.34 -8.14
C GLY A 190 5.23 3.10 -9.64
N ARG A 191 4.47 2.06 -10.08
CA ARG A 191 4.43 1.71 -11.51
C ARG A 191 3.60 2.68 -12.33
N HIS A 192 2.36 2.96 -11.90
CA HIS A 192 1.38 3.72 -12.67
C HIS A 192 1.11 5.10 -12.07
N ALA A 193 1.54 5.34 -10.84
CA ALA A 193 1.35 6.58 -10.12
C ALA A 193 2.57 6.90 -9.27
N GLY A 194 2.96 8.16 -9.24
CA GLY A 194 4.18 8.65 -8.63
C GLY A 194 4.04 9.09 -7.17
N TRP A 195 2.97 8.74 -6.45
CA TRP A 195 2.72 9.19 -5.08
C TRP A 195 3.89 8.97 -4.12
N LEU A 196 4.58 7.82 -4.23
CA LEU A 196 5.73 7.50 -3.39
C LEU A 196 6.97 8.30 -3.78
N ALA A 197 7.26 8.40 -5.08
CA ALA A 197 8.41 9.20 -5.54
C ALA A 197 8.21 10.69 -5.22
N ALA A 198 7.00 11.21 -5.37
CA ALA A 198 6.64 12.56 -4.96
C ALA A 198 6.83 12.82 -3.46
N ALA A 199 6.63 11.79 -2.61
CA ALA A 199 6.83 11.92 -1.16
C ALA A 199 8.27 12.26 -0.77
N SER A 200 9.25 12.01 -1.64
CA SER A 200 10.64 12.47 -1.46
C SER A 200 10.74 13.99 -1.32
N ALA A 201 9.80 14.75 -1.89
CA ALA A 201 9.74 16.21 -1.79
C ALA A 201 9.54 16.70 -0.35
N LEU A 202 8.94 15.89 0.54
CA LEU A 202 8.78 16.25 1.96
C LEU A 202 10.11 16.54 2.65
N ALA A 203 11.19 15.90 2.22
CA ALA A 203 12.53 16.17 2.73
C ALA A 203 13.01 17.60 2.39
N GLY A 204 12.47 18.20 1.33
CA GLY A 204 12.77 19.55 0.88
C GLY A 204 12.30 20.63 1.84
N GLU A 205 11.27 20.40 2.64
CA GLU A 205 10.76 21.35 3.64
C GLU A 205 11.82 21.72 4.70
N TYR A 206 12.81 20.87 4.87
CA TYR A 206 13.93 21.06 5.79
C TYR A 206 15.28 21.23 5.08
N GLY A 207 15.25 21.56 3.78
CA GLY A 207 16.45 21.83 2.98
C GLY A 207 17.32 20.60 2.65
N ALA A 208 16.78 19.38 2.79
CA ALA A 208 17.50 18.13 2.51
C ALA A 208 16.75 17.23 1.50
N GLY A 209 16.00 17.84 0.60
CA GLY A 209 15.22 17.16 -0.43
C GLY A 209 16.00 16.85 -1.71
N PRO A 210 15.38 16.06 -2.61
CA PRO A 210 15.92 15.84 -3.94
C PRO A 210 15.84 17.14 -4.76
N ASP A 211 16.79 17.29 -5.70
CA ASP A 211 16.81 18.39 -6.64
C ASP A 211 15.83 18.18 -7.80
N LEU A 212 15.63 16.92 -8.17
CA LEU A 212 14.78 16.50 -9.28
C LEU A 212 13.94 15.31 -8.87
N ILE A 213 12.66 15.28 -9.31
CA ILE A 213 11.73 14.17 -9.06
C ILE A 213 11.01 13.84 -10.36
N TYR A 214 11.20 12.62 -10.86
CA TYR A 214 10.54 12.13 -12.07
C TYR A 214 9.44 11.12 -11.75
N LEU A 215 8.24 11.37 -12.30
CA LEU A 215 7.00 10.67 -12.01
C LEU A 215 6.40 10.02 -13.25
N PRO A 216 5.65 8.91 -13.13
CA PRO A 216 5.00 8.27 -14.28
C PRO A 216 3.81 9.08 -14.85
N GLU A 217 3.38 10.16 -14.20
CA GLU A 217 2.35 11.08 -14.71
C GLU A 217 2.83 12.01 -15.83
N THR A 218 4.13 12.00 -16.12
CA THR A 218 4.75 12.82 -17.18
C THR A 218 5.67 11.95 -18.03
N ASP A 219 5.69 12.21 -19.35
CA ASP A 219 6.58 11.51 -20.26
C ASP A 219 8.05 11.80 -19.93
N PHE A 220 8.85 10.76 -19.90
CA PHE A 220 10.28 10.84 -19.60
C PHE A 220 11.09 11.03 -20.90
N SER A 221 12.06 11.92 -20.84
CA SER A 221 13.02 12.14 -21.91
C SER A 221 14.46 11.97 -21.39
N MET A 222 15.20 10.98 -21.86
CA MET A 222 16.57 10.74 -21.43
C MET A 222 17.49 11.95 -21.75
N PRO A 223 17.43 12.60 -22.93
CA PRO A 223 18.22 13.81 -23.18
C PRO A 223 17.92 14.93 -22.21
N GLN A 224 16.62 15.20 -21.91
CA GLN A 224 16.22 16.26 -20.98
C GLN A 224 16.65 15.94 -19.53
N PHE A 225 16.54 14.66 -19.13
CA PHE A 225 17.02 14.19 -17.83
C PHE A 225 18.52 14.44 -17.65
N ILE A 226 19.35 14.14 -18.65
CA ILE A 226 20.79 14.37 -18.61
C ILE A 226 21.08 15.88 -18.50
N GLU A 227 20.40 16.70 -19.27
CA GLU A 227 20.55 18.17 -19.21
C GLU A 227 20.17 18.74 -17.84
N ASP A 228 19.06 18.30 -17.28
CA ASP A 228 18.60 18.77 -15.97
C ASP A 228 19.59 18.39 -14.87
N VAL A 229 20.10 17.15 -14.86
CA VAL A 229 21.08 16.71 -13.88
C VAL A 229 22.42 17.45 -14.05
N LYS A 230 22.89 17.63 -15.30
CA LYS A 230 24.10 18.41 -15.57
C LYS A 230 23.99 19.86 -15.09
N ARG A 231 22.84 20.50 -15.32
CA ARG A 231 22.57 21.86 -14.86
C ARG A 231 22.67 21.95 -13.34
N VAL A 232 21.95 21.11 -12.61
CA VAL A 232 21.94 21.10 -11.14
C VAL A 232 23.33 20.78 -10.59
N TYR A 233 24.00 19.77 -11.11
CA TYR A 233 25.34 19.36 -10.68
C TYR A 233 26.37 20.48 -10.89
N ASN A 234 26.33 21.17 -12.04
CA ASN A 234 27.23 22.28 -12.32
C ASN A 234 26.97 23.51 -11.41
N GLU A 235 25.72 23.75 -11.04
CA GLU A 235 25.34 24.87 -10.17
C GLU A 235 25.67 24.60 -8.69
N LYS A 236 25.42 23.36 -8.21
CA LYS A 236 25.46 23.04 -6.78
C LYS A 236 26.65 22.15 -6.37
N GLY A 237 27.32 21.49 -7.32
CA GLY A 237 28.34 20.48 -7.04
C GLY A 237 27.78 19.10 -6.66
N ASN A 238 26.49 19.01 -6.33
CA ASN A 238 25.79 17.78 -6.00
C ASN A 238 24.44 17.74 -6.71
N CYS A 239 23.89 16.55 -6.93
CA CYS A 239 22.53 16.39 -7.43
C CYS A 239 21.90 15.12 -6.87
N ILE A 240 20.75 15.26 -6.23
CA ILE A 240 19.94 14.13 -5.76
C ILE A 240 18.68 14.04 -6.62
N VAL A 241 18.47 12.89 -7.23
CA VAL A 241 17.35 12.62 -8.11
C VAL A 241 16.50 11.49 -7.53
N ALA A 242 15.22 11.74 -7.33
CA ALA A 242 14.24 10.72 -7.01
C ALA A 242 13.50 10.30 -8.28
N VAL A 243 13.42 9.01 -8.56
CA VAL A 243 12.74 8.49 -9.75
C VAL A 243 11.73 7.42 -9.36
N SER A 244 10.53 7.47 -9.92
CA SER A 244 9.60 6.36 -9.83
C SER A 244 10.02 5.22 -10.77
N GLU A 245 9.95 3.96 -10.30
CA GLU A 245 10.26 2.79 -11.13
C GLU A 245 9.43 2.71 -12.42
N GLY A 246 8.27 3.37 -12.44
CA GLY A 246 7.31 3.37 -13.53
C GLY A 246 7.45 4.52 -14.53
N ILE A 247 8.53 5.30 -14.51
CA ILE A 247 8.73 6.32 -15.54
C ILE A 247 8.83 5.67 -16.93
N HIS A 248 8.23 6.32 -17.91
CA HIS A 248 8.11 5.77 -19.26
C HIS A 248 8.25 6.87 -20.31
N TYR A 249 8.67 6.47 -21.50
CA TYR A 249 8.74 7.34 -22.66
C TYR A 249 7.34 7.66 -23.22
N GLU A 250 7.25 8.62 -24.13
CA GLU A 250 6.02 9.03 -24.81
C GLU A 250 5.26 7.87 -25.50
N ASP A 251 6.00 6.86 -25.95
CA ASP A 251 5.42 5.65 -26.57
C ASP A 251 4.88 4.63 -25.54
N GLY A 252 4.99 4.93 -24.24
CA GLY A 252 4.54 4.09 -23.13
C GLY A 252 5.55 3.00 -22.71
N GLY A 253 6.72 2.91 -23.37
CA GLY A 253 7.79 1.98 -22.98
C GLY A 253 8.44 2.39 -21.65
N PHE A 254 8.54 1.46 -20.70
CA PHE A 254 9.22 1.75 -19.43
C PHE A 254 10.72 1.94 -19.63
N VAL A 255 11.31 2.93 -18.95
CA VAL A 255 12.76 3.18 -19.00
C VAL A 255 13.55 2.01 -18.38
N SER A 256 12.96 1.34 -17.39
CA SER A 256 13.52 0.17 -16.71
C SER A 256 13.10 -1.17 -17.32
N GLU A 257 12.57 -1.20 -18.54
CA GLU A 257 12.11 -2.45 -19.14
C GLU A 257 13.26 -3.45 -19.28
N ALA A 258 13.48 -4.18 -18.18
CA ALA A 258 14.45 -5.24 -18.13
C ALA A 258 14.01 -6.35 -19.09
N LYS A 259 14.95 -6.90 -19.84
CA LYS A 259 14.81 -7.95 -20.86
C LYS A 259 14.26 -9.30 -20.33
N VAL A 260 13.67 -9.31 -19.12
CA VAL A 260 13.13 -10.53 -18.49
C VAL A 260 11.69 -10.24 -18.06
N ALA A 261 10.77 -10.47 -18.96
CA ALA A 261 9.34 -10.39 -18.69
C ALA A 261 8.86 -11.59 -17.88
N ALA A 262 9.03 -11.53 -16.56
CA ALA A 262 8.23 -12.35 -15.64
C ALA A 262 7.07 -11.50 -15.13
N ASN A 263 5.84 -11.87 -15.49
CA ASN A 263 4.66 -11.25 -14.92
C ASN A 263 4.38 -11.82 -13.52
N ASP A 264 3.86 -10.98 -12.63
CA ASP A 264 3.36 -11.44 -11.34
C ASP A 264 2.01 -12.18 -11.48
N GLY A 265 1.48 -12.70 -10.37
CA GLY A 265 0.20 -13.44 -10.37
C GLY A 265 -1.04 -12.62 -10.75
N PHE A 266 -0.92 -11.29 -10.90
CA PHE A 266 -1.95 -10.39 -11.43
C PHE A 266 -1.69 -9.98 -12.89
N GLY A 267 -0.57 -10.41 -13.48
CA GLY A 267 -0.21 -10.14 -14.87
C GLY A 267 0.63 -8.86 -15.07
N HIS A 268 1.18 -8.28 -13.99
CA HIS A 268 2.01 -7.09 -14.07
C HIS A 268 3.47 -7.43 -14.35
N ALA A 269 4.13 -6.70 -15.27
CA ALA A 269 5.57 -6.80 -15.49
C ALA A 269 6.36 -6.46 -14.22
N GLN A 270 7.46 -7.17 -13.97
CA GLN A 270 8.40 -6.80 -12.91
C GLN A 270 9.32 -5.68 -13.42
N LEU A 271 9.35 -4.56 -12.71
CA LEU A 271 10.26 -3.44 -12.94
C LEU A 271 11.40 -3.49 -11.92
N GLY A 272 12.51 -2.84 -12.22
CA GLY A 272 13.66 -2.73 -11.32
C GLY A 272 14.96 -2.45 -12.07
N GLY A 273 15.98 -1.99 -11.34
CA GLY A 273 17.27 -1.67 -11.92
C GLY A 273 17.33 -0.31 -12.61
N LEU A 274 16.29 0.52 -12.52
CA LEU A 274 16.24 1.85 -13.11
C LEU A 274 17.36 2.75 -12.57
N ALA A 275 17.56 2.75 -11.24
CA ALA A 275 18.61 3.55 -10.61
C ALA A 275 20.00 3.19 -11.15
N THR A 276 20.27 1.93 -11.40
CA THR A 276 21.53 1.46 -11.98
C THR A 276 21.71 1.95 -13.41
N ILE A 277 20.68 1.81 -14.26
CA ILE A 277 20.68 2.27 -15.66
C ILE A 277 20.95 3.77 -15.72
N LEU A 278 20.21 4.57 -14.98
CA LEU A 278 20.35 6.03 -14.97
C LEU A 278 21.70 6.47 -14.39
N ALA A 279 22.22 5.77 -13.38
CA ALA A 279 23.52 6.07 -12.79
C ALA A 279 24.67 5.77 -13.76
N GLU A 280 24.60 4.71 -14.56
CA GLU A 280 25.58 4.40 -15.60
C GLU A 280 25.60 5.48 -16.68
N VAL A 281 24.44 5.85 -17.20
CA VAL A 281 24.30 6.94 -18.20
C VAL A 281 24.88 8.25 -17.65
N LEU A 282 24.51 8.65 -16.42
CA LEU A 282 25.01 9.90 -15.84
C LEU A 282 26.51 9.87 -15.59
N LYS A 283 27.09 8.72 -15.24
CA LYS A 283 28.53 8.55 -15.06
C LYS A 283 29.29 8.76 -16.37
N GLU A 284 28.79 8.20 -17.46
CA GLU A 284 29.37 8.38 -18.79
C GLU A 284 29.25 9.83 -19.25
N GLU A 285 28.10 10.47 -19.03
CA GLU A 285 27.80 11.81 -19.53
C GLU A 285 28.45 12.95 -18.71
N THR A 286 28.74 12.72 -17.42
CA THR A 286 29.25 13.77 -16.53
C THR A 286 30.65 13.54 -16.03
N GLY A 287 31.15 12.31 -16.04
CA GLY A 287 32.41 11.91 -15.39
C GLY A 287 32.37 12.04 -13.85
N ALA A 288 31.21 12.36 -13.26
CA ALA A 288 31.05 12.55 -11.83
C ALA A 288 31.04 11.20 -11.07
N LYS A 289 31.18 11.28 -9.74
CA LYS A 289 30.86 10.14 -8.87
C LYS A 289 29.34 9.98 -8.79
N VAL A 290 28.82 8.88 -9.35
CA VAL A 290 27.37 8.61 -9.36
C VAL A 290 27.05 7.37 -8.53
N ARG A 291 25.92 7.40 -7.79
CA ARG A 291 25.37 6.28 -7.05
C ARG A 291 23.91 6.06 -7.45
N GLY A 292 23.56 4.79 -7.76
CA GLY A 292 22.17 4.35 -7.84
C GLY A 292 21.77 3.64 -6.54
N ILE A 293 20.61 3.99 -6.00
CA ILE A 293 20.04 3.39 -4.79
C ILE A 293 18.61 2.93 -5.11
N GLU A 294 18.34 1.65 -4.91
CA GLU A 294 16.99 1.10 -4.99
C GLU A 294 16.44 0.95 -3.56
N LEU A 295 15.37 1.64 -3.21
CA LEU A 295 14.72 1.47 -1.91
C LEU A 295 13.99 0.13 -1.81
N ASN A 296 13.53 -0.39 -2.94
CA ASN A 296 12.95 -1.72 -3.11
C ASN A 296 11.97 -2.08 -1.97
N LEU A 297 12.08 -3.29 -1.38
CA LEU A 297 11.16 -3.79 -0.35
C LEU A 297 11.21 -2.99 0.95
N LEU A 298 12.32 -2.31 1.26
CA LEU A 298 12.49 -1.57 2.52
C LEU A 298 11.42 -0.52 2.72
N GLN A 299 11.04 0.22 1.68
CA GLN A 299 10.04 1.28 1.75
C GLN A 299 8.63 0.80 2.14
N ARG A 300 8.32 -0.50 2.03
CA ARG A 300 7.01 -1.05 2.39
C ARG A 300 7.01 -1.89 3.66
N CYS A 301 8.16 -2.15 4.27
CA CYS A 301 8.28 -3.00 5.46
C CYS A 301 9.01 -2.34 6.64
N ALA A 302 9.40 -1.07 6.53
CA ALA A 302 10.16 -0.35 7.54
C ALA A 302 9.27 0.07 8.73
N ALA A 303 8.90 -0.88 9.58
CA ALA A 303 8.06 -0.62 10.76
C ALA A 303 8.65 0.41 11.72
N HIS A 304 9.99 0.54 11.77
CA HIS A 304 10.69 1.50 12.64
C HIS A 304 10.52 2.97 12.23
N LEU A 305 10.06 3.23 11.00
CA LEU A 305 9.72 4.56 10.48
C LEU A 305 8.25 4.66 10.05
N ALA A 306 7.39 3.78 10.53
CA ALA A 306 5.96 3.87 10.25
C ALA A 306 5.38 5.19 10.80
N SER A 307 4.35 5.71 10.16
CA SER A 307 3.57 6.83 10.66
C SER A 307 2.55 6.34 11.68
N GLU A 308 2.49 6.97 12.86
CA GLU A 308 1.44 6.67 13.86
C GLU A 308 0.05 6.98 13.30
N THR A 309 -0.10 8.08 12.54
CA THR A 309 -1.34 8.42 11.84
C THR A 309 -1.79 7.28 10.94
N ASP A 310 -0.89 6.72 10.13
CA ASP A 310 -1.19 5.61 9.21
C ASP A 310 -1.59 4.32 9.97
N ILE A 311 -0.91 4.02 11.07
CA ILE A 311 -1.23 2.87 11.93
C ILE A 311 -2.65 2.99 12.51
N GLU A 312 -2.99 4.15 13.10
CA GLU A 312 -4.30 4.37 13.72
C GLU A 312 -5.43 4.37 12.68
N GLU A 313 -5.22 5.02 11.53
CA GLU A 313 -6.19 5.04 10.45
C GLU A 313 -6.37 3.66 9.82
N SER A 314 -5.30 2.88 9.69
CA SER A 314 -5.36 1.49 9.23
C SER A 314 -6.19 0.61 10.17
N TYR A 315 -5.95 0.70 11.48
CA TYR A 315 -6.76 0.01 12.49
C TYR A 315 -8.23 0.45 12.41
N MET A 316 -8.48 1.75 12.30
CA MET A 316 -9.82 2.33 12.17
C MET A 316 -10.55 1.78 10.92
N ALA A 317 -9.88 1.65 9.78
CA ALA A 317 -10.48 1.07 8.57
C ALA A 317 -10.98 -0.35 8.80
N GLY A 318 -10.19 -1.20 9.45
CA GLY A 318 -10.58 -2.56 9.81
C GLY A 318 -11.76 -2.61 10.79
N LYS A 319 -11.69 -1.81 11.86
CA LYS A 319 -12.74 -1.69 12.87
C LYS A 319 -14.07 -1.26 12.24
N VAL A 320 -14.06 -0.18 11.49
CA VAL A 320 -15.28 0.40 10.88
C VAL A 320 -15.87 -0.53 9.82
N ALA A 321 -15.05 -1.34 9.14
CA ALA A 321 -15.54 -2.36 8.21
C ALA A 321 -16.44 -3.38 8.93
N VAL A 322 -16.01 -3.87 10.10
CA VAL A 322 -16.81 -4.80 10.92
C VAL A 322 -18.08 -4.13 11.43
N GLU A 323 -17.98 -2.95 12.02
CA GLU A 323 -19.13 -2.21 12.57
C GLU A 323 -20.21 -1.99 11.49
N ASN A 324 -19.82 -1.58 10.29
CA ASN A 324 -20.76 -1.38 9.19
C ASN A 324 -21.37 -2.69 8.70
N ALA A 325 -20.58 -3.76 8.57
CA ALA A 325 -21.07 -5.07 8.12
C ALA A 325 -22.11 -5.63 9.10
N VAL A 326 -21.85 -5.55 10.41
CA VAL A 326 -22.79 -5.98 11.47
C VAL A 326 -24.08 -5.15 11.41
N ASN A 327 -23.96 -3.85 11.11
CA ASN A 327 -25.12 -2.95 10.92
C ASN A 327 -25.81 -3.13 9.55
N GLY A 328 -25.46 -4.16 8.77
CA GLY A 328 -26.18 -4.54 7.55
C GLY A 328 -25.64 -3.94 6.26
N ILE A 329 -24.55 -3.20 6.29
CA ILE A 329 -23.89 -2.67 5.10
C ILE A 329 -23.16 -3.81 4.36
N ASN A 330 -23.27 -3.80 3.03
CA ASN A 330 -22.72 -4.81 2.15
C ASN A 330 -22.17 -4.20 0.86
N GLY A 331 -21.16 -4.81 0.25
CA GLY A 331 -20.64 -4.42 -1.06
C GLY A 331 -19.94 -3.06 -1.05
N ARG A 332 -19.27 -2.71 0.05
CA ARG A 332 -18.58 -1.43 0.22
C ARG A 332 -17.12 -1.63 0.62
N MET A 333 -16.28 -0.69 0.22
CA MET A 333 -14.93 -0.50 0.76
C MET A 333 -14.97 0.65 1.76
N ILE A 334 -14.18 0.56 2.81
CA ILE A 334 -13.90 1.70 3.68
C ILE A 334 -12.95 2.65 2.95
N GLY A 335 -13.32 3.90 2.84
CA GLY A 335 -12.47 4.97 2.36
C GLY A 335 -12.24 6.02 3.43
N PHE A 336 -11.25 6.88 3.19
CA PHE A 336 -10.93 8.00 4.05
C PHE A 336 -11.39 9.33 3.43
N GLU A 337 -11.77 10.25 4.28
CA GLU A 337 -12.09 11.62 3.94
C GLU A 337 -11.34 12.56 4.87
N ARG A 338 -10.57 13.45 4.27
CA ARG A 338 -9.82 14.47 4.99
C ARG A 338 -10.74 15.51 5.59
N GLY A 339 -10.47 15.89 6.82
CA GLY A 339 -11.16 16.96 7.53
C GLY A 339 -10.19 17.76 8.38
N VAL A 340 -10.74 18.73 9.09
CA VAL A 340 -10.01 19.53 10.07
C VAL A 340 -10.81 19.50 11.38
N GLN A 341 -10.13 19.22 12.48
CA GLN A 341 -10.67 19.31 13.82
C GLN A 341 -9.70 20.10 14.69
N ASP A 342 -10.19 21.13 15.36
CA ASP A 342 -9.39 22.04 16.19
C ASP A 342 -8.15 22.63 15.45
N GLY A 343 -8.32 22.95 14.17
CA GLY A 343 -7.26 23.50 13.32
C GLY A 343 -6.18 22.49 12.87
N LYS A 344 -6.36 21.20 13.18
CA LYS A 344 -5.44 20.11 12.81
C LYS A 344 -6.09 19.14 11.84
N TYR A 345 -5.25 18.41 11.12
CA TYR A 345 -5.69 17.30 10.28
C TYR A 345 -6.51 16.29 11.10
N ALA A 346 -7.61 15.83 10.51
CA ALA A 346 -8.44 14.76 11.03
C ALA A 346 -8.92 13.88 9.88
N CYS A 347 -9.03 12.58 10.14
CA CYS A 347 -9.54 11.61 9.19
C CYS A 347 -10.93 11.14 9.61
N ARG A 348 -11.84 11.03 8.63
CA ARG A 348 -13.15 10.39 8.78
C ARG A 348 -13.23 9.23 7.80
N THR A 349 -14.01 8.22 8.15
CA THR A 349 -14.30 7.12 7.25
C THR A 349 -15.55 7.40 6.43
N LYS A 350 -15.55 6.89 5.18
CA LYS A 350 -16.71 6.86 4.30
C LYS A 350 -16.87 5.48 3.65
N LEU A 351 -18.02 5.24 3.05
CA LEU A 351 -18.33 3.99 2.37
C LEU A 351 -18.30 4.22 0.86
N ILE A 352 -17.50 3.44 0.14
CA ILE A 352 -17.35 3.52 -1.31
C ILE A 352 -17.87 2.22 -1.91
N PRO A 353 -18.76 2.24 -2.92
CA PRO A 353 -19.17 1.04 -3.62
C PRO A 353 -17.96 0.29 -4.20
N LEU A 354 -17.87 -1.03 -3.99
CA LEU A 354 -16.75 -1.84 -4.48
C LEU A 354 -16.57 -1.72 -6.00
N MET A 355 -17.66 -1.63 -6.74
CA MET A 355 -17.64 -1.48 -8.20
C MET A 355 -17.00 -0.18 -8.69
N GLU A 356 -16.99 0.87 -7.88
CA GLU A 356 -16.39 2.16 -8.24
C GLU A 356 -14.87 2.17 -8.01
N VAL A 357 -14.36 1.28 -7.17
CA VAL A 357 -12.94 1.15 -6.85
C VAL A 357 -12.24 0.15 -7.76
N ALA A 358 -12.95 -0.93 -8.12
CA ALA A 358 -12.40 -1.99 -8.94
C ALA A 358 -11.91 -1.45 -10.29
N ASN A 359 -10.64 -1.73 -10.62
CA ASN A 359 -10.01 -1.36 -11.89
C ASN A 359 -9.89 0.15 -12.19
N VAL A 360 -9.99 1.02 -11.19
CA VAL A 360 -9.77 2.47 -11.33
C VAL A 360 -8.59 2.90 -10.46
N GLU A 361 -7.66 3.66 -11.04
CA GLU A 361 -6.47 4.16 -10.33
C GLU A 361 -6.50 5.68 -10.17
N LYS A 362 -6.16 6.13 -8.96
CA LYS A 362 -5.98 7.55 -8.63
C LYS A 362 -4.52 7.94 -8.88
N LYS A 363 -4.30 8.95 -9.72
CA LYS A 363 -2.98 9.53 -10.01
C LYS A 363 -2.77 10.86 -9.31
N ILE A 364 -1.51 11.32 -9.27
CA ILE A 364 -1.20 12.68 -8.82
C ILE A 364 -1.84 13.68 -9.77
N PRO A 365 -2.59 14.69 -9.27
CA PRO A 365 -3.12 15.75 -10.11
C PRO A 365 -2.01 16.45 -10.90
N ARG A 366 -2.21 16.70 -12.19
CA ARG A 366 -1.19 17.31 -13.05
C ARG A 366 -0.76 18.70 -12.54
N GLU A 367 -1.69 19.42 -11.95
CA GLU A 367 -1.45 20.74 -11.35
C GLU A 367 -0.56 20.70 -10.10
N TRP A 368 -0.31 19.53 -9.52
CA TRP A 368 0.64 19.36 -8.42
C TRP A 368 2.07 19.06 -8.89
N ILE A 369 2.25 18.83 -10.19
CA ILE A 369 3.55 18.62 -10.82
C ILE A 369 3.97 19.93 -11.46
N ASN A 370 5.25 20.31 -11.34
CA ASN A 370 5.76 21.53 -11.95
C ASN A 370 5.68 21.50 -13.49
N GLU A 371 5.84 22.65 -14.15
CA GLU A 371 5.73 22.75 -15.60
C GLU A 371 6.78 21.90 -16.34
N ALA A 372 7.98 21.81 -15.77
CA ALA A 372 9.08 21.04 -16.34
C ALA A 372 8.91 19.50 -16.19
N GLY A 373 7.95 19.02 -15.38
CA GLY A 373 7.69 17.61 -15.17
C GLY A 373 8.74 16.89 -14.30
N ASN A 374 9.61 17.66 -13.62
CA ASN A 374 10.74 17.14 -12.84
C ASN A 374 10.70 17.54 -11.36
N GLY A 375 9.50 17.76 -10.80
CA GLY A 375 9.28 18.11 -9.41
C GLY A 375 7.81 18.30 -9.09
N VAL A 376 7.49 18.42 -7.80
CA VAL A 376 6.14 18.70 -7.31
C VAL A 376 6.08 20.04 -6.59
N ASN A 377 4.88 20.63 -6.54
CA ASN A 377 4.66 21.92 -5.90
C ASN A 377 4.17 21.76 -4.44
N HIS A 378 3.93 22.88 -3.77
CA HIS A 378 3.54 22.92 -2.36
C HIS A 378 2.20 22.22 -2.05
N GLN A 379 1.28 22.13 -3.02
CA GLN A 379 -0.01 21.44 -2.82
C GLN A 379 0.21 19.96 -2.48
N PHE A 380 1.22 19.32 -3.06
CA PHE A 380 1.58 17.94 -2.69
C PHE A 380 2.09 17.88 -1.24
N ILE A 381 2.90 18.84 -0.80
CA ILE A 381 3.41 18.90 0.57
C ILE A 381 2.26 19.07 1.57
N GLU A 382 1.34 20.00 1.32
CA GLU A 382 0.14 20.19 2.14
C GLU A 382 -0.72 18.93 2.24
N TYR A 383 -0.78 18.16 1.16
CA TYR A 383 -1.47 16.86 1.15
C TYR A 383 -0.76 15.81 1.99
N ALA A 384 0.54 15.61 1.79
CA ALA A 384 1.27 14.45 2.31
C ALA A 384 1.80 14.65 3.74
N LEU A 385 2.21 15.88 4.10
CA LEU A 385 2.85 16.17 5.39
C LEU A 385 1.99 15.80 6.62
N PRO A 386 0.69 16.06 6.66
CA PRO A 386 -0.14 15.66 7.79
C PRO A 386 -0.25 14.13 7.98
N LEU A 387 -0.10 13.37 6.91
CA LEU A 387 -0.25 11.91 6.93
C LEU A 387 0.95 11.19 7.57
N ILE A 388 2.14 11.78 7.49
CA ILE A 388 3.38 11.14 8.00
C ILE A 388 3.64 11.42 9.49
N GLN A 389 2.67 11.98 10.21
CA GLN A 389 2.87 12.46 11.57
C GLN A 389 2.82 11.34 12.62
N GLY A 390 3.49 11.59 13.71
CA GLY A 390 3.55 10.73 14.90
C GLY A 390 4.60 9.62 14.79
N GLU A 391 5.11 9.26 15.98
CA GLU A 391 6.09 8.20 16.16
C GLU A 391 5.43 7.04 16.91
N PRO A 392 5.33 5.84 16.33
CA PRO A 392 4.75 4.71 17.03
C PRO A 392 5.69 4.25 18.15
N ASP A 393 5.12 3.93 19.30
CA ASP A 393 5.85 3.23 20.38
C ASP A 393 6.04 1.76 19.98
N LEU A 394 7.01 1.53 19.09
CA LEU A 394 7.28 0.20 18.54
C LEU A 394 7.78 -0.74 19.66
N PRO A 395 7.04 -1.82 19.97
CA PRO A 395 7.47 -2.79 20.97
C PRO A 395 8.85 -3.38 20.64
N LYS A 396 9.72 -3.46 21.65
CA LYS A 396 11.10 -3.95 21.49
C LYS A 396 11.41 -5.07 22.47
N GLN A 397 12.28 -5.97 22.04
CA GLN A 397 12.95 -6.96 22.87
C GLN A 397 14.45 -6.89 22.56
N ASP A 398 15.28 -6.72 23.58
CA ASP A 398 16.74 -6.59 23.44
C ASP A 398 17.15 -5.53 22.39
N SER A 399 16.45 -4.37 22.41
CA SER A 399 16.61 -3.25 21.48
C SER A 399 16.19 -3.51 20.02
N LEU A 400 15.72 -4.71 19.67
CA LEU A 400 15.18 -5.06 18.36
C LEU A 400 13.65 -5.01 18.36
N PRO A 401 13.01 -4.72 17.22
CA PRO A 401 11.55 -4.76 17.11
C PRO A 401 10.98 -6.12 17.53
N ARG A 402 9.93 -6.09 18.36
CA ARG A 402 9.18 -7.27 18.78
C ARG A 402 7.91 -7.38 17.93
N PHE A 403 7.90 -8.32 17.00
CA PHE A 403 6.77 -8.58 16.11
C PHE A 403 5.90 -9.75 16.61
N ALA A 404 4.65 -9.76 16.21
CA ALA A 404 3.66 -10.79 16.55
C ALA A 404 4.11 -12.20 16.12
N LYS A 405 3.83 -13.18 16.98
CA LYS A 405 4.07 -14.60 16.72
C LYS A 405 2.77 -15.38 16.88
N LEU A 406 2.01 -15.50 15.81
CA LEU A 406 0.73 -16.22 15.81
C LEU A 406 0.94 -17.73 15.85
N LYS A 407 0.06 -18.45 16.57
CA LYS A 407 0.01 -19.92 16.63
C LYS A 407 -0.47 -20.55 15.32
N LYS A 408 -1.33 -19.84 14.60
CA LYS A 408 -1.92 -20.26 13.30
C LYS A 408 -2.60 -21.63 13.37
N ILE A 409 -3.44 -21.82 14.39
CA ILE A 409 -4.21 -23.06 14.57
C ILE A 409 -5.35 -23.08 13.57
N LEU A 410 -5.42 -24.12 12.74
CA LEU A 410 -6.50 -24.28 11.76
C LEU A 410 -7.84 -24.52 12.47
N ALA A 411 -8.87 -23.86 11.97
CA ALA A 411 -10.25 -24.12 12.36
C ALA A 411 -10.67 -25.53 11.97
N LYS A 412 -11.52 -26.15 12.80
CA LYS A 412 -12.03 -27.51 12.60
C LYS A 412 -13.30 -27.53 11.76
#